data_8821c9e0674c083856a90a6a4df6131a
#
_entry.id   8821c9e0674c083856a90a6a4df6131a
#
_cell.length_a   1.000
_cell.length_b   1.000
_cell.length_c   1.000
_cell.angle_alpha   90.00
_cell.angle_beta   90.00
_cell.angle_gamma   90.00
#
_symmetry.space_group_name_H-M   'P 1'
#
loop_
_entity.id
_entity.type
_entity.pdbx_description
1 polymer ?
#
loop_
_entity_poly.entity_id
_entity_poly.type
_entity_poly.pdbx_seq_one_letter_code
_entity_poly.pdbx_strand_id
1 'polypeptide(L)'
;TKKLLVLLSIVIYSFGAKDFVSPDVAIKPSVEIKQNSIDIKLSLYKHIYVYDKKLKVLITKPKKIDLTNYIAKPATENFKGDQVIVKDFSLNVPFTLIKEKIGNVPFNLEIQYQGCTKLGLCYAPTSKTFKFPKIDNIK
;
A
#
# COMPACT_ATOMS: atom_id res chain seq x y z
N THR A 1 62.50 4.68 23.20
CA THR A 1 61.70 5.00 22.01
C THR A 1 60.23 4.75 22.29
N LYS A 2 59.50 5.80 22.54
CA LYS A 2 58.06 5.72 22.73
C LYS A 2 57.40 5.57 21.37
N LYS A 3 56.87 4.37 21.09
CA LYS A 3 55.98 4.16 19.94
C LYS A 3 54.66 4.82 20.26
N LEU A 4 54.38 5.94 19.58
CA LEU A 4 53.07 6.61 19.64
C LEU A 4 52.10 5.72 18.86
N LEU A 5 51.31 4.94 19.55
CA LEU A 5 50.17 4.23 18.98
C LEU A 5 49.08 5.25 18.76
N VAL A 6 49.02 5.80 17.54
CA VAL A 6 47.89 6.58 17.13
C VAL A 6 46.75 5.57 16.89
N LEU A 7 45.93 5.41 17.90
CA LEU A 7 44.63 4.75 17.75
C LEU A 7 43.78 5.66 16.87
N LEU A 8 43.79 5.36 15.58
CA LEU A 8 42.89 5.95 14.65
C LEU A 8 41.50 5.37 14.96
N SER A 9 40.78 6.02 15.87
CA SER A 9 39.39 5.69 16.09
C SER A 9 38.62 6.06 14.82
N ILE A 10 38.38 5.06 13.99
CA ILE A 10 37.45 5.17 12.86
C ILE A 10 36.07 5.32 13.49
N VAL A 11 35.63 6.56 13.63
CA VAL A 11 34.24 6.83 13.97
C VAL A 11 33.43 6.46 12.73
N ILE A 12 32.93 5.24 12.71
CA ILE A 12 31.96 4.83 11.70
C ILE A 12 30.67 5.57 12.05
N TYR A 13 30.47 6.70 11.41
CA TYR A 13 29.15 7.32 11.39
C TYR A 13 28.26 6.39 10.58
N SER A 14 27.64 5.42 11.25
CA SER A 14 26.55 4.73 10.66
C SER A 14 25.41 5.74 10.57
N PHE A 15 25.26 6.36 9.40
CA PHE A 15 23.99 6.99 9.03
C PHE A 15 22.97 5.85 8.95
N GLY A 16 22.46 5.45 10.13
CA GLY A 16 21.43 4.45 10.21
C GLY A 16 20.22 4.99 9.49
N ALA A 17 19.80 4.32 8.43
CA ALA A 17 18.51 4.53 7.82
C ALA A 17 17.41 4.07 8.79
N LYS A 18 17.44 4.57 10.06
CA LYS A 18 16.47 4.21 11.10
C LYS A 18 15.05 4.59 10.69
N ASP A 19 14.91 5.57 9.77
CA ASP A 19 13.63 6.08 9.31
C ASP A 19 13.25 5.57 7.92
N PHE A 20 14.14 4.82 7.26
CA PHE A 20 13.85 4.20 5.96
C PHE A 20 13.69 2.69 6.15
N VAL A 21 12.42 2.27 6.22
CA VAL A 21 12.08 0.86 6.36
C VAL A 21 11.94 0.20 4.98
N SER A 22 12.00 -1.14 4.94
CA SER A 22 11.75 -1.87 3.70
C SER A 22 10.34 -1.61 3.17
N PRO A 23 10.09 -1.78 1.86
CA PRO A 23 8.75 -1.57 1.29
C PRO A 23 7.65 -2.36 2.00
N ASP A 24 7.94 -3.59 2.42
CA ASP A 24 6.98 -4.46 3.10
C ASP A 24 6.58 -3.96 4.49
N VAL A 25 7.45 -3.19 5.13
CA VAL A 25 7.17 -2.57 6.43
C VAL A 25 6.51 -1.22 6.25
N ALA A 26 6.90 -0.47 5.21
CA ALA A 26 6.40 0.88 4.98
C ALA A 26 4.90 0.89 4.72
N ILE A 27 4.41 -0.02 3.89
CA ILE A 27 3.00 -0.13 3.52
C ILE A 27 2.62 -1.60 3.54
N LYS A 28 1.66 -1.94 4.40
CA LYS A 28 1.18 -3.31 4.57
C LYS A 28 -0.26 -3.42 4.08
N PRO A 29 -0.49 -3.94 2.87
CA PRO A 29 -1.84 -4.24 2.43
C PRO A 29 -2.34 -5.54 3.05
N SER A 30 -3.60 -5.55 3.41
CA SER A 30 -4.32 -6.72 3.90
C SER A 30 -5.77 -6.65 3.49
N VAL A 31 -6.50 -7.76 3.61
CA VAL A 31 -7.93 -7.79 3.32
C VAL A 31 -8.71 -8.29 4.53
N GLU A 32 -9.91 -7.75 4.69
CA GLU A 32 -10.87 -8.21 5.67
C GLU A 32 -12.21 -8.42 4.99
N ILE A 33 -12.80 -9.60 5.20
CA ILE A 33 -14.10 -9.93 4.65
C ILE A 33 -15.16 -9.38 5.61
N LYS A 34 -16.02 -8.51 5.08
CA LYS A 34 -17.20 -7.99 5.76
C LYS A 34 -18.43 -8.76 5.32
N GLN A 35 -19.58 -8.43 5.90
CA GLN A 35 -20.85 -9.10 5.58
C GLN A 35 -21.21 -8.99 4.09
N ASN A 36 -21.04 -7.83 3.48
CA ASN A 36 -21.43 -7.54 2.10
C ASN A 36 -20.33 -6.93 1.24
N SER A 37 -19.09 -7.01 1.70
CA SER A 37 -17.96 -6.36 1.03
C SER A 37 -16.63 -6.94 1.43
N ILE A 38 -15.61 -6.57 0.68
CA ILE A 38 -14.21 -6.81 1.00
C ILE A 38 -13.57 -5.46 1.31
N ASP A 39 -12.96 -5.34 2.49
CA ASP A 39 -12.14 -4.18 2.81
C ASP A 39 -10.68 -4.49 2.50
N ILE A 40 -10.06 -3.65 1.68
CA ILE A 40 -8.62 -3.66 1.45
C ILE A 40 -8.02 -2.62 2.38
N LYS A 41 -7.21 -3.07 3.33
CA LYS A 41 -6.60 -2.20 4.34
C LYS A 41 -5.15 -1.93 3.98
N LEU A 42 -4.73 -0.68 4.09
CA LEU A 42 -3.33 -0.29 4.00
C LEU A 42 -2.90 0.33 5.33
N SER A 43 -1.92 -0.31 5.96
CA SER A 43 -1.29 0.20 7.16
C SER A 43 -0.01 0.91 6.76
N LEU A 44 0.14 2.17 7.16
CA LEU A 44 1.28 3.00 6.82
C LEU A 44 2.21 3.12 8.03
N TYR A 45 3.50 2.87 7.81
CA TYR A 45 4.51 3.16 8.81
C TYR A 45 4.60 4.68 9.03
N LYS A 46 5.11 5.11 10.18
CA LYS A 46 5.21 6.55 10.49
C LYS A 46 5.94 7.31 9.38
N HIS A 47 5.48 8.53 9.09
CA HIS A 47 6.01 9.43 8.07
C HIS A 47 5.91 8.91 6.63
N ILE A 48 5.15 7.85 6.39
CA ILE A 48 4.85 7.34 5.06
C ILE A 48 3.53 7.94 4.57
N TYR A 49 3.49 8.32 3.31
CA TYR A 49 2.28 8.73 2.63
C TYR A 49 2.14 8.01 1.29
N VAL A 50 0.93 7.92 0.80
CA VAL A 50 0.58 7.26 -0.47
C VAL A 50 -0.01 8.31 -1.40
N TYR A 51 0.43 8.30 -2.67
CA TYR A 51 -0.14 9.19 -3.68
C TYR A 51 -1.55 8.74 -4.05
N ASP A 52 -2.51 9.68 -3.94
CA ASP A 52 -3.89 9.42 -4.35
C ASP A 52 -3.99 8.99 -5.83
N LYS A 53 -3.28 9.69 -6.70
CA LYS A 53 -3.31 9.40 -8.15
C LYS A 53 -2.71 8.05 -8.53
N LYS A 54 -1.92 7.44 -7.65
CA LYS A 54 -1.28 6.12 -7.88
C LYS A 54 -2.06 4.97 -7.22
N LEU A 55 -3.05 5.30 -6.41
CA LEU A 55 -3.86 4.31 -5.72
C LEU A 55 -4.97 3.80 -6.65
N LYS A 56 -4.92 2.50 -6.97
CA LYS A 56 -5.90 1.85 -7.84
C LYS A 56 -6.30 0.50 -7.29
N VAL A 57 -7.55 0.13 -7.54
CA VAL A 57 -8.09 -1.19 -7.24
C VAL A 57 -8.63 -1.79 -8.54
N LEU A 58 -8.15 -2.98 -8.86
CA LEU A 58 -8.52 -3.66 -10.10
C LEU A 58 -8.95 -5.09 -9.81
N ILE A 59 -9.89 -5.59 -10.64
CA ILE A 59 -10.05 -7.03 -10.84
C ILE A 59 -9.06 -7.41 -11.93
N THR A 60 -8.24 -8.45 -11.71
CA THR A 60 -7.26 -8.91 -12.69
C THR A 60 -7.62 -10.28 -13.30
N LYS A 61 -8.44 -11.04 -12.60
CA LYS A 61 -9.01 -12.32 -13.07
C LYS A 61 -10.49 -12.35 -12.72
N PRO A 62 -11.37 -12.84 -13.58
CA PRO A 62 -11.13 -13.50 -14.89
C PRO A 62 -10.73 -12.54 -15.99
N LYS A 63 -10.93 -11.25 -15.82
CA LYS A 63 -10.53 -10.20 -16.77
C LYS A 63 -10.12 -8.93 -16.01
N LYS A 64 -9.39 -8.06 -16.67
CA LYS A 64 -8.92 -6.82 -16.07
C LYS A 64 -10.01 -5.75 -16.09
N ILE A 65 -10.42 -5.28 -14.91
CA ILE A 65 -11.40 -4.22 -14.74
C ILE A 65 -10.89 -3.28 -13.65
N ASP A 66 -10.81 -1.98 -13.95
CA ASP A 66 -10.45 -0.96 -12.97
C ASP A 66 -11.70 -0.57 -12.17
N LEU A 67 -11.67 -0.82 -10.87
CA LEU A 67 -12.76 -0.50 -9.94
C LEU A 67 -12.58 0.86 -9.26
N THR A 68 -11.48 1.53 -9.48
CA THR A 68 -11.08 2.71 -8.69
C THR A 68 -12.15 3.79 -8.66
N ASN A 69 -12.79 4.06 -9.79
CA ASN A 69 -13.80 5.11 -9.88
C ASN A 69 -15.18 4.70 -9.31
N TYR A 70 -15.35 3.44 -8.92
CA TYR A 70 -16.61 2.92 -8.37
C TYR A 70 -16.57 2.80 -6.85
N ILE A 71 -15.44 3.06 -6.22
CA ILE A 71 -15.27 2.94 -4.76
C ILE A 71 -14.83 4.29 -4.18
N ALA A 72 -15.19 4.49 -2.90
CA ALA A 72 -14.79 5.70 -2.19
C ALA A 72 -13.30 5.61 -1.82
N LYS A 73 -12.57 6.69 -2.07
CA LYS A 73 -11.19 6.84 -1.63
C LYS A 73 -11.12 7.62 -0.32
N PRO A 74 -10.07 7.40 0.49
CA PRO A 74 -9.89 8.15 1.73
C PRO A 74 -9.61 9.63 1.48
N ALA A 75 -9.80 10.43 2.53
CA ALA A 75 -9.46 11.85 2.50
C ALA A 75 -7.97 12.05 2.22
N THR A 76 -7.66 13.10 1.48
CA THR A 76 -6.29 13.45 1.11
C THR A 76 -5.91 14.80 1.71
N GLU A 77 -4.62 15.04 1.78
CA GLU A 77 -4.07 16.35 2.08
C GLU A 77 -3.03 16.74 1.02
N ASN A 78 -2.77 18.02 0.89
CA ASN A 78 -1.76 18.51 -0.05
C ASN A 78 -0.38 18.36 0.58
N PHE A 79 0.54 17.73 -0.15
CA PHE A 79 1.94 17.67 0.21
C PHE A 79 2.79 17.99 -1.02
N LYS A 80 3.44 19.14 -1.01
CA LYS A 80 4.29 19.63 -2.11
C LYS A 80 3.61 19.60 -3.47
N GLY A 81 2.32 19.94 -3.50
CA GLY A 81 1.53 19.98 -4.74
C GLY A 81 0.83 18.68 -5.11
N ASP A 82 1.08 17.59 -4.41
CA ASP A 82 0.40 16.31 -4.63
C ASP A 82 -0.66 16.04 -3.57
N GLN A 83 -1.74 15.38 -3.96
CA GLN A 83 -2.73 14.86 -3.02
C GLN A 83 -2.24 13.52 -2.49
N VAL A 84 -2.11 13.41 -1.16
CA VAL A 84 -1.56 12.24 -0.51
C VAL A 84 -2.45 11.78 0.64
N ILE A 85 -2.35 10.48 0.94
CA ILE A 85 -3.02 9.86 2.07
C ILE A 85 -1.95 9.59 3.13
N VAL A 86 -2.14 10.12 4.34
CA VAL A 86 -1.11 10.12 5.39
C VAL A 86 -1.45 9.24 6.60
N LYS A 87 -2.60 8.58 6.58
CA LYS A 87 -3.09 7.72 7.66
C LYS A 87 -3.43 6.34 7.12
N ASP A 88 -3.43 5.35 7.99
CA ASP A 88 -4.01 4.04 7.68
C ASP A 88 -5.40 4.21 7.12
N PHE A 89 -5.75 3.42 6.12
CA PHE A 89 -7.04 3.52 5.47
C PHE A 89 -7.54 2.18 4.96
N SER A 90 -8.83 2.14 4.64
CA SER A 90 -9.47 0.99 4.02
C SER A 90 -10.20 1.42 2.76
N LEU A 91 -10.20 0.54 1.77
CA LEU A 91 -10.99 0.67 0.55
C LEU A 91 -12.05 -0.41 0.57
N ASN A 92 -13.31 0.00 0.54
CA ASN A 92 -14.45 -0.93 0.60
C ASN A 92 -14.88 -1.31 -0.81
N VAL A 93 -14.84 -2.60 -1.13
CA VAL A 93 -15.27 -3.15 -2.40
C VAL A 93 -16.53 -3.97 -2.18
N PRO A 94 -17.72 -3.43 -2.55
CA PRO A 94 -18.98 -4.15 -2.35
C PRO A 94 -19.06 -5.42 -3.18
N PHE A 95 -19.63 -6.49 -2.63
CA PHE A 95 -19.89 -7.74 -3.38
C PHE A 95 -20.79 -7.49 -4.59
N THR A 96 -21.76 -6.59 -4.45
CA THR A 96 -22.65 -6.21 -5.56
C THR A 96 -21.90 -5.61 -6.74
N LEU A 97 -20.88 -4.80 -6.50
CA LEU A 97 -20.03 -4.25 -7.55
C LEU A 97 -19.27 -5.35 -8.29
N ILE A 98 -18.67 -6.27 -7.55
CA ILE A 98 -17.93 -7.40 -8.15
C ILE A 98 -18.85 -8.25 -9.00
N LYS A 99 -20.02 -8.64 -8.46
CA LYS A 99 -21.01 -9.42 -9.20
C LYS A 99 -21.52 -8.71 -10.45
N GLU A 100 -21.73 -7.41 -10.38
CA GLU A 100 -22.13 -6.59 -11.52
C GLU A 100 -21.07 -6.65 -12.65
N LYS A 101 -19.80 -6.61 -12.29
CA LYS A 101 -18.70 -6.55 -13.27
C LYS A 101 -18.34 -7.90 -13.88
N ILE A 102 -18.36 -8.98 -13.09
CA ILE A 102 -17.85 -10.27 -13.51
C ILE A 102 -18.78 -11.44 -13.22
N GLY A 103 -19.91 -11.23 -12.54
CA GLY A 103 -20.79 -12.30 -12.10
C GLY A 103 -20.26 -13.06 -10.89
N ASN A 104 -20.84 -14.22 -10.61
CA ASN A 104 -20.48 -15.06 -9.47
C ASN A 104 -19.43 -16.10 -9.88
N VAL A 105 -18.19 -15.65 -10.01
CA VAL A 105 -17.03 -16.47 -10.43
C VAL A 105 -15.84 -16.18 -9.52
N PRO A 106 -14.85 -17.09 -9.41
CA PRO A 106 -13.61 -16.79 -8.72
C PRO A 106 -12.91 -15.59 -9.36
N PHE A 107 -12.24 -14.79 -8.53
CA PHE A 107 -11.62 -13.55 -9.00
C PHE A 107 -10.38 -13.21 -8.20
N ASN A 108 -9.55 -12.33 -8.77
CA ASN A 108 -8.42 -11.71 -8.09
C ASN A 108 -8.64 -10.21 -8.01
N LEU A 109 -8.40 -9.65 -6.82
CA LEU A 109 -8.31 -8.20 -6.64
C LEU A 109 -6.85 -7.81 -6.53
N GLU A 110 -6.48 -6.75 -7.23
CA GLU A 110 -5.15 -6.14 -7.15
C GLU A 110 -5.27 -4.72 -6.62
N ILE A 111 -4.44 -4.39 -5.64
CA ILE A 111 -4.24 -3.01 -5.21
C ILE A 111 -2.91 -2.52 -5.73
N GLN A 112 -2.90 -1.36 -6.36
CA GLN A 112 -1.70 -0.68 -6.82
C GLN A 112 -1.51 0.60 -6.02
N TYR A 113 -0.29 0.87 -5.61
CA TYR A 113 0.04 2.05 -4.81
C TYR A 113 1.51 2.43 -4.97
N GLN A 114 1.80 3.68 -4.65
CA GLN A 114 3.17 4.16 -4.52
C GLN A 114 3.25 5.07 -3.29
N GLY A 115 4.19 4.79 -2.41
CA GLY A 115 4.42 5.55 -1.22
C GLY A 115 5.79 6.20 -1.20
N CYS A 116 5.89 7.23 -0.36
CA CYS A 116 7.13 7.96 -0.10
C CYS A 116 7.22 8.28 1.38
N THR A 117 8.43 8.58 1.84
CA THR A 117 8.64 9.15 3.16
C THR A 117 8.54 10.68 3.09
N LYS A 118 8.14 11.32 4.17
CA LYS A 118 8.17 12.79 4.28
C LYS A 118 9.58 13.37 4.17
N LEU A 119 10.60 12.52 4.23
CA LEU A 119 12.01 12.90 4.08
C LEU A 119 12.44 12.96 2.60
N GLY A 120 11.54 12.66 1.66
CA GLY A 120 11.80 12.80 0.24
C GLY A 120 12.25 11.52 -0.48
N LEU A 121 12.23 10.37 0.18
CA LEU A 121 12.55 9.08 -0.43
C LEU A 121 11.27 8.37 -0.85
N CYS A 122 11.21 7.90 -2.09
CA CYS A 122 10.07 7.18 -2.63
C CYS A 122 10.38 5.72 -2.88
N TYR A 123 9.38 4.86 -2.62
CA TYR A 123 9.42 3.46 -2.99
C TYR A 123 9.02 3.29 -4.45
N ALA A 124 9.44 2.21 -5.08
CA ALA A 124 8.95 1.86 -6.41
C ALA A 124 7.43 1.62 -6.39
N PRO A 125 6.70 1.90 -7.48
CA PRO A 125 5.30 1.51 -7.59
C PRO A 125 5.14 0.02 -7.30
N THR A 126 4.15 -0.31 -6.48
CA THR A 126 3.94 -1.66 -5.95
C THR A 126 2.52 -2.11 -6.19
N SER A 127 2.32 -3.40 -6.35
CA SER A 127 1.00 -4.02 -6.41
C SER A 127 0.95 -5.24 -5.50
N LYS A 128 -0.25 -5.53 -5.01
CA LYS A 128 -0.54 -6.74 -4.23
C LYS A 128 -1.83 -7.36 -4.76
N THR A 129 -1.78 -8.66 -5.03
CA THR A 129 -2.94 -9.42 -5.53
C THR A 129 -3.47 -10.34 -4.44
N PHE A 130 -4.79 -10.34 -4.28
CA PHE A 130 -5.52 -11.22 -3.39
C PHE A 130 -6.46 -12.10 -4.21
N LYS A 131 -6.43 -13.42 -3.95
CA LYS A 131 -7.25 -14.40 -4.66
C LYS A 131 -8.48 -14.74 -3.83
N PHE A 132 -9.65 -14.77 -4.49
CA PHE A 132 -10.92 -15.07 -3.85
C PHE A 132 -11.68 -16.14 -4.62
N PRO A 133 -12.46 -16.97 -3.91
CA PRO A 133 -13.45 -17.81 -4.55
C PRO A 133 -14.60 -16.92 -5.07
N LYS A 134 -15.61 -17.54 -5.73
CA LYS A 134 -16.81 -16.79 -6.12
C LYS A 134 -17.48 -16.17 -4.87
N ILE A 135 -18.16 -15.05 -5.04
CA ILE A 135 -18.75 -14.26 -3.94
C ILE A 135 -19.62 -15.12 -3.02
N ASP A 136 -20.46 -15.99 -3.56
CA ASP A 136 -21.36 -16.80 -2.76
C ASP A 136 -20.64 -17.81 -1.84
N ASN A 137 -19.37 -18.08 -2.07
CA ASN A 137 -18.53 -18.95 -1.25
C ASN A 137 -17.65 -18.19 -0.25
N ILE A 138 -17.71 -16.85 -0.24
CA ILE A 138 -16.99 -16.02 0.72
C ILE A 138 -17.87 -15.87 1.96
N LYS A 139 -17.42 -16.41 3.05
CA LYS A 139 -18.10 -16.28 4.37
C LYS A 139 -17.10 -15.93 5.45
#